data_174cb34e788a174bdecaea5bac751d90
#
_entry.id   174cb34e788a174bdecaea5bac751d90
#
_cell.length_a   1.000
_cell.length_b   1.000
_cell.length_c   1.000
_cell.angle_alpha   90.00
_cell.angle_beta   90.00
_cell.angle_gamma   90.00
#
_symmetry.space_group_name_H-M   'P 1'
#
loop_
_entity.id
_entity.type
_entity.pdbx_description
1 polymer ?
#
loop_
_entity_poly.entity_id
_entity_poly.type
_entity_poly.pdbx_seq_one_letter_code
_entity_poly.pdbx_strand_id
1 'polypeptide(L)'
;MALNADKAYLLILIPIIIAAAVFIIKKGIVKGSRYTWVSTVIRIITASFLIMALSGMSIIDKAKDDTTIFLADVSDSTSVSTSKLESFIDSAQEHKKNGDKTAVVAFASRPITVLPTTNEYNAVKLDTPTAGKESTDIESAIKSAATIYDKNTNKRMVLMTDGQETKGDVVSLRNMLKSDSISLLVYDIS
;
A
#
# COMPACT_ATOMS: atom_id res chain seq x y z
N MET A 1 6.06 0.61 14.17
CA MET A 1 6.70 1.93 13.95
C MET A 1 8.20 1.75 14.04
N ALA A 2 8.91 2.00 12.96
CA ALA A 2 10.38 2.04 12.95
C ALA A 2 10.81 3.47 12.61
N LEU A 3 11.77 4.00 13.39
CA LEU A 3 12.42 5.27 13.09
C LEU A 3 13.54 5.00 12.10
N ASN A 4 13.48 5.60 10.93
CA ASN A 4 14.59 5.61 9.98
C ASN A 4 15.16 7.02 9.91
N ALA A 5 16.48 7.12 9.85
CA ALA A 5 17.18 8.39 9.67
C ALA A 5 18.24 8.22 8.60
N ASP A 6 18.08 8.89 7.47
CA ASP A 6 19.01 8.79 6.33
C ASP A 6 20.43 9.22 6.70
N LYS A 7 20.55 10.14 7.67
CA LYS A 7 21.83 10.65 8.18
C LYS A 7 21.92 10.49 9.69
N ALA A 8 21.77 9.24 10.16
CA ALA A 8 21.75 8.91 11.60
C ALA A 8 22.99 9.42 12.36
N TYR A 9 24.15 9.58 11.67
CA TYR A 9 25.36 10.11 12.27
C TYR A 9 25.20 11.54 12.81
N LEU A 10 24.28 12.33 12.27
CA LEU A 10 24.00 13.69 12.76
C LEU A 10 23.38 13.68 14.17
N LEU A 11 22.70 12.59 14.55
CA LEU A 11 22.11 12.49 15.88
C LEU A 11 23.16 12.43 17.00
N ILE A 12 24.42 12.06 16.68
CA ILE A 12 25.53 12.07 17.61
C ILE A 12 25.87 13.50 18.07
N LEU A 13 25.51 14.52 17.29
CA LEU A 13 25.74 15.90 17.66
C LEU A 13 24.86 16.36 18.85
N ILE A 14 23.69 15.75 19.05
CA ILE A 14 22.76 16.11 20.13
C ILE A 14 23.41 15.93 21.50
N PRO A 15 23.94 14.75 21.89
CA PRO A 15 24.61 14.58 23.18
C PRO A 15 25.85 15.47 23.33
N ILE A 16 26.56 15.76 22.24
CA ILE A 16 27.73 16.67 22.27
C ILE A 16 27.29 18.11 22.62
N ILE A 17 26.19 18.60 22.01
CA ILE A 17 25.66 19.94 22.31
C ILE A 17 25.17 20.01 23.77
N ILE A 18 24.50 18.96 24.26
CA ILE A 18 24.04 18.91 25.65
C ILE A 18 25.24 18.91 26.60
N ALA A 19 26.27 18.11 26.32
CA ALA A 19 27.48 18.06 27.14
C ALA A 19 28.22 19.40 27.17
N ALA A 20 28.36 20.06 26.02
CA ALA A 20 28.96 21.39 25.91
C ALA A 20 28.16 22.44 26.72
N ALA A 21 26.82 22.42 26.62
CA ALA A 21 25.96 23.34 27.36
C ALA A 21 26.09 23.13 28.89
N VAL A 22 26.08 21.87 29.36
CA VAL A 22 26.29 21.54 30.76
C VAL A 22 27.66 21.99 31.25
N PHE A 23 28.72 21.81 30.43
CA PHE A 23 30.08 22.26 30.75
C PHE A 23 30.17 23.78 30.89
N ILE A 24 29.55 24.55 29.99
CA ILE A 24 29.51 26.02 30.02
C ILE A 24 28.80 26.52 31.28
N ILE A 25 27.69 25.88 31.65
CA ILE A 25 26.91 26.22 32.86
C ILE A 25 27.73 25.92 34.11
N LYS A 26 28.37 24.72 34.21
CA LYS A 26 29.20 24.34 35.36
C LYS A 26 30.41 25.24 35.56
N LYS A 27 31.05 25.71 34.48
CA LYS A 27 32.19 26.63 34.57
C LYS A 27 31.80 28.05 35.00
N GLY A 28 30.51 28.37 35.18
CA GLY A 28 30.06 29.68 35.60
C GLY A 28 30.34 30.76 34.59
N ILE A 29 30.62 30.42 33.31
CA ILE A 29 30.86 31.37 32.23
C ILE A 29 29.61 32.21 31.97
N VAL A 30 28.43 31.64 32.26
CA VAL A 30 27.14 32.33 32.19
C VAL A 30 26.76 32.75 33.60
N LYS A 31 27.32 33.84 34.13
CA LYS A 31 26.83 34.55 35.29
C LYS A 31 25.50 35.22 34.94
N GLY A 32 24.37 34.60 35.20
CA GLY A 32 23.16 35.20 34.76
C GLY A 32 21.92 34.94 35.55
N SER A 33 21.05 35.92 35.52
CA SER A 33 19.67 35.93 35.95
C SER A 33 18.90 34.69 35.41
N ARG A 34 17.76 34.36 35.98
CA ARG A 34 16.81 33.30 35.48
C ARG A 34 16.60 33.37 33.96
N TYR A 35 16.62 34.57 33.37
CA TYR A 35 16.44 34.76 31.92
C TYR A 35 17.56 34.16 31.06
N THR A 36 18.83 34.16 31.54
CA THR A 36 19.94 33.56 30.77
C THR A 36 19.85 32.04 30.75
N TRP A 37 19.37 31.42 31.83
CA TRP A 37 19.16 29.99 31.90
C TRP A 37 18.05 29.51 30.94
N VAL A 38 16.90 30.24 30.94
CA VAL A 38 15.78 29.96 30.03
C VAL A 38 16.22 30.12 28.56
N SER A 39 16.96 31.19 28.24
CA SER A 39 17.47 31.41 26.89
C SER A 39 18.40 30.27 26.43
N THR A 40 19.24 29.77 27.32
CA THR A 40 20.16 28.66 27.00
C THR A 40 19.39 27.36 26.74
N VAL A 41 18.38 27.06 27.52
CA VAL A 41 17.53 25.87 27.32
C VAL A 41 16.79 25.95 25.99
N ILE A 42 16.22 27.11 25.66
CA ILE A 42 15.51 27.31 24.38
C ILE A 42 16.47 27.09 23.21
N ARG A 43 17.70 27.60 23.28
CA ARG A 43 18.73 27.40 22.22
C ARG A 43 19.08 25.92 22.03
N ILE A 44 19.22 25.17 23.11
CA ILE A 44 19.52 23.72 23.04
C ILE A 44 18.35 22.98 22.38
N ILE A 45 17.12 23.28 22.78
CA ILE A 45 15.91 22.68 22.19
C ILE A 45 15.84 22.98 20.69
N THR A 46 16.02 24.25 20.31
CA THR A 46 15.97 24.68 18.90
C THR A 46 17.06 23.99 18.07
N ALA A 47 18.29 23.92 18.59
CA ALA A 47 19.39 23.23 17.91
C ALA A 47 19.11 21.72 17.77
N SER A 48 18.53 21.08 18.78
CA SER A 48 18.16 19.66 18.73
C SER A 48 17.08 19.39 17.68
N PHE A 49 16.06 20.25 17.60
CA PHE A 49 15.04 20.16 16.54
C PHE A 49 15.62 20.37 15.15
N LEU A 50 16.55 21.30 15.00
CA LEU A 50 17.22 21.55 13.72
C LEU A 50 18.02 20.33 13.28
N ILE A 51 18.78 19.71 14.17
CA ILE A 51 19.54 18.48 13.88
C ILE A 51 18.60 17.34 13.53
N MET A 52 17.49 17.19 14.25
CA MET A 52 16.47 16.17 13.97
C MET A 52 15.86 16.36 12.59
N ALA A 53 15.54 17.60 12.20
CA ALA A 53 15.04 17.93 10.88
C ALA A 53 16.07 17.64 9.78
N LEU A 54 17.35 17.97 10.00
CA LEU A 54 18.44 17.74 9.04
C LEU A 54 18.83 16.26 8.94
N SER A 55 18.55 15.44 9.96
CA SER A 55 18.84 14.01 9.95
C SER A 55 17.91 13.22 9.03
N GLY A 56 16.86 13.87 8.46
CA GLY A 56 15.90 13.18 7.59
C GLY A 56 15.08 12.12 8.32
N MET A 57 14.78 12.34 9.61
CA MET A 57 13.98 11.39 10.37
C MET A 57 12.60 11.25 9.76
N SER A 58 12.27 10.02 9.35
CA SER A 58 10.94 9.64 8.91
C SER A 58 10.38 8.54 9.81
N ILE A 59 9.11 8.67 10.15
CA ILE A 59 8.38 7.59 10.83
C ILE A 59 7.90 6.66 9.72
N ILE A 60 8.54 5.49 9.62
CA ILE A 60 8.10 4.44 8.71
C ILE A 60 7.16 3.55 9.52
N ASP A 61 5.87 3.59 9.20
CA ASP A 61 4.99 2.50 9.60
C ASP A 61 5.48 1.23 8.90
N LYS A 62 5.51 0.10 9.64
CA LYS A 62 5.76 -1.21 9.01
C LYS A 62 4.88 -1.25 7.76
N ALA A 63 5.52 -1.47 6.61
CA ALA A 63 4.77 -1.72 5.39
C ALA A 63 3.74 -2.80 5.72
N LYS A 64 2.47 -2.47 5.59
CA LYS A 64 1.41 -3.46 5.73
C LYS A 64 1.59 -4.45 4.59
N ASP A 65 1.33 -5.73 4.86
CA ASP A 65 1.28 -6.73 3.81
C ASP A 65 0.29 -6.27 2.72
N ASP A 66 0.61 -6.49 1.47
CA ASP A 66 -0.26 -6.14 0.35
C ASP A 66 -1.27 -7.27 0.14
N THR A 67 -2.54 -6.92 -0.06
CA THR A 67 -3.53 -7.88 -0.59
C THR A 67 -3.87 -7.46 -2.02
N THR A 68 -3.48 -8.28 -2.98
CA THR A 68 -3.76 -8.07 -4.39
C THR A 68 -4.89 -8.97 -4.84
N ILE A 69 -5.97 -8.38 -5.34
CA ILE A 69 -7.10 -9.12 -5.92
C ILE A 69 -7.06 -8.96 -7.43
N PHE A 70 -6.97 -10.07 -8.14
CA PHE A 70 -7.07 -10.12 -9.59
C PHE A 70 -8.53 -10.31 -9.99
N LEU A 71 -9.03 -9.40 -10.82
CA LEU A 71 -10.33 -9.48 -11.48
C LEU A 71 -10.10 -9.90 -12.92
N ALA A 72 -10.40 -11.16 -13.24
CA ALA A 72 -10.20 -11.73 -14.56
C ALA A 72 -11.52 -11.74 -15.33
N ASP A 73 -11.56 -11.02 -16.43
CA ASP A 73 -12.66 -11.04 -17.37
C ASP A 73 -12.62 -12.34 -18.17
N VAL A 74 -13.68 -13.13 -18.05
CA VAL A 74 -13.84 -14.43 -18.73
C VAL A 74 -15.08 -14.45 -19.61
N SER A 75 -15.50 -13.27 -20.08
CA SER A 75 -16.57 -13.12 -21.08
C SER A 75 -16.18 -13.74 -22.41
N ASP A 76 -17.11 -13.88 -23.32
CA ASP A 76 -16.85 -14.50 -24.62
C ASP A 76 -15.81 -13.75 -25.44
N SER A 77 -15.73 -12.42 -25.32
CA SER A 77 -14.73 -11.58 -26.00
C SER A 77 -13.29 -11.88 -25.55
N THR A 78 -13.13 -12.27 -24.28
CA THR A 78 -11.80 -12.50 -23.65
C THR A 78 -11.42 -13.96 -23.55
N SER A 79 -12.30 -14.88 -23.96
CA SER A 79 -12.12 -16.33 -23.82
C SER A 79 -10.82 -16.88 -24.43
N VAL A 80 -10.32 -16.28 -25.51
CA VAL A 80 -9.05 -16.66 -26.17
C VAL A 80 -7.82 -16.30 -25.32
N SER A 81 -7.96 -15.34 -24.42
CA SER A 81 -6.86 -14.82 -23.59
C SER A 81 -6.75 -15.47 -22.20
N THR A 82 -7.63 -16.41 -21.87
CA THR A 82 -7.72 -17.04 -20.53
C THR A 82 -6.38 -17.63 -20.06
N SER A 83 -5.67 -18.36 -20.93
CA SER A 83 -4.36 -18.94 -20.59
C SER A 83 -3.29 -17.87 -20.33
N LYS A 84 -3.36 -16.71 -20.99
CA LYS A 84 -2.46 -15.58 -20.71
C LYS A 84 -2.75 -14.96 -19.35
N LEU A 85 -4.03 -14.85 -18.99
CA LEU A 85 -4.46 -14.35 -17.68
C LEU A 85 -3.98 -15.26 -16.56
N GLU A 86 -4.17 -16.57 -16.70
CA GLU A 86 -3.67 -17.57 -15.76
C GLU A 86 -2.15 -17.45 -15.56
N SER A 87 -1.38 -17.42 -16.66
CA SER A 87 0.08 -17.28 -16.60
C SER A 87 0.52 -15.97 -15.94
N PHE A 88 -0.20 -14.88 -16.19
CA PHE A 88 0.10 -13.59 -15.56
C PHE A 88 -0.14 -13.63 -14.05
N ILE A 89 -1.28 -14.20 -13.61
CA ILE A 89 -1.61 -14.35 -12.20
C ILE A 89 -0.61 -15.25 -11.48
N ASP A 90 -0.24 -16.38 -12.09
CA ASP A 90 0.72 -17.33 -11.54
C ASP A 90 2.10 -16.68 -11.38
N SER A 91 2.58 -15.99 -12.41
CA SER A 91 3.82 -15.22 -12.37
C SER A 91 3.81 -14.15 -11.27
N ALA A 92 2.69 -13.45 -11.11
CA ALA A 92 2.54 -12.45 -10.07
C ALA A 92 2.57 -13.05 -8.66
N GLN A 93 2.02 -14.25 -8.48
CA GLN A 93 2.06 -14.98 -7.21
C GLN A 93 3.48 -15.45 -6.85
N GLU A 94 4.28 -15.87 -7.84
CA GLU A 94 5.67 -16.29 -7.63
C GLU A 94 6.57 -15.15 -7.13
N HIS A 95 6.27 -13.91 -7.54
CA HIS A 95 7.06 -12.73 -7.21
C HIS A 95 6.54 -11.94 -6.00
N LYS A 96 5.48 -12.42 -5.32
CA LYS A 96 4.95 -11.74 -4.14
C LYS A 96 5.90 -11.86 -2.95
N LYS A 97 5.87 -10.87 -2.06
CA LYS A 97 6.65 -10.89 -0.81
C LYS A 97 6.01 -11.82 0.22
N ASN A 98 6.83 -12.33 1.15
CA ASN A 98 6.31 -13.07 2.30
C ASN A 98 5.34 -12.18 3.10
N GLY A 99 4.14 -12.70 3.33
CA GLY A 99 3.05 -11.99 4.01
C GLY A 99 2.02 -11.40 3.07
N ASP A 100 2.38 -11.10 1.81
CA ASP A 100 1.43 -10.62 0.82
C ASP A 100 0.40 -11.71 0.47
N LYS A 101 -0.83 -11.27 0.26
CA LYS A 101 -1.97 -12.14 -0.04
C LYS A 101 -2.47 -11.91 -1.45
N THR A 102 -2.98 -12.97 -2.03
CA THR A 102 -3.58 -12.96 -3.37
C THR A 102 -4.98 -13.55 -3.31
N ALA A 103 -5.90 -12.98 -4.06
CA ALA A 103 -7.20 -13.57 -4.36
C ALA A 103 -7.49 -13.39 -5.86
N VAL A 104 -8.33 -14.27 -6.40
CA VAL A 104 -8.73 -14.22 -7.80
C VAL A 104 -10.25 -14.32 -7.90
N VAL A 105 -10.83 -13.36 -8.61
CA VAL A 105 -12.25 -13.33 -8.93
C VAL A 105 -12.39 -13.32 -10.45
N ALA A 106 -12.96 -14.36 -11.00
CA ALA A 106 -13.37 -14.38 -12.41
C ALA A 106 -14.75 -13.72 -12.54
N PHE A 107 -14.96 -12.98 -13.60
CA PHE A 107 -16.25 -12.36 -13.85
C PHE A 107 -16.62 -12.33 -15.32
N ALA A 108 -17.90 -12.35 -15.56
CA ALA A 108 -18.57 -12.03 -16.82
C ALA A 108 -19.88 -11.31 -16.42
N SER A 109 -21.06 -11.94 -16.57
CA SER A 109 -22.32 -11.39 -16.06
C SER A 109 -22.42 -11.37 -14.54
N ARG A 110 -21.62 -12.19 -13.84
CA ARG A 110 -21.54 -12.28 -12.36
C ARG A 110 -20.11 -12.61 -11.92
N PRO A 111 -19.67 -12.05 -10.80
CA PRO A 111 -18.38 -12.41 -10.21
C PRO A 111 -18.43 -13.77 -9.48
N ILE A 112 -17.35 -14.53 -9.62
CA ILE A 112 -17.14 -15.82 -8.94
C ILE A 112 -15.72 -15.81 -8.36
N THR A 113 -15.58 -16.07 -7.06
CA THR A 113 -14.27 -16.22 -6.43
C THR A 113 -13.67 -17.58 -6.83
N VAL A 114 -12.60 -17.53 -7.61
CA VAL A 114 -11.84 -18.71 -8.06
C VAL A 114 -10.78 -19.10 -7.03
N LEU A 115 -10.07 -18.09 -6.49
CA LEU A 115 -9.11 -18.28 -5.43
C LEU A 115 -9.46 -17.34 -4.27
N PRO A 116 -9.81 -17.88 -3.08
CA PRO A 116 -10.00 -17.05 -1.88
C PRO A 116 -8.66 -16.44 -1.44
N THR A 117 -8.72 -15.40 -0.60
CA THR A 117 -7.51 -14.71 -0.11
C THR A 117 -6.56 -15.69 0.57
N THR A 118 -5.35 -15.83 0.02
CA THR A 118 -4.31 -16.71 0.54
C THR A 118 -2.92 -16.08 0.39
N ASN A 119 -2.02 -16.42 1.31
CA ASN A 119 -0.59 -16.10 1.20
C ASN A 119 0.22 -17.22 0.54
N GLU A 120 -0.38 -18.37 0.31
CA GLU A 120 0.25 -19.50 -0.37
C GLU A 120 0.16 -19.34 -1.90
N TYR A 121 1.09 -19.97 -2.62
CA TYR A 121 0.99 -20.11 -4.06
C TYR A 121 -0.04 -21.17 -4.41
N ASN A 122 -0.95 -20.82 -5.29
CA ASN A 122 -1.94 -21.75 -5.82
C ASN A 122 -2.10 -21.49 -7.32
N ALA A 123 -1.80 -22.50 -8.13
CA ALA A 123 -2.02 -22.40 -9.58
C ALA A 123 -3.50 -22.10 -9.86
N VAL A 124 -3.73 -21.08 -10.65
CA VAL A 124 -5.07 -20.57 -10.95
C VAL A 124 -5.57 -21.18 -12.26
N LYS A 125 -6.79 -21.71 -12.24
CA LYS A 125 -7.54 -22.10 -13.44
C LYS A 125 -8.82 -21.29 -13.49
N LEU A 126 -8.99 -20.57 -14.60
CA LEU A 126 -10.16 -19.71 -14.85
C LEU A 126 -11.29 -20.49 -15.56
N ASP A 127 -11.49 -21.75 -15.14
CA ASP A 127 -12.61 -22.58 -15.61
C ASP A 127 -13.93 -22.00 -15.08
N THR A 128 -14.62 -21.25 -15.89
CA THR A 128 -15.88 -20.62 -15.51
C THR A 128 -17.08 -21.36 -16.07
N PRO A 129 -18.22 -21.35 -15.34
CA PRO A 129 -19.46 -21.90 -15.85
C PRO A 129 -19.83 -21.28 -17.19
N THR A 130 -20.36 -22.09 -18.10
CA THR A 130 -20.68 -21.73 -19.49
C THR A 130 -21.82 -20.71 -19.62
N ALA A 131 -22.58 -20.45 -18.54
CA ALA A 131 -23.74 -19.54 -18.58
C ALA A 131 -23.35 -18.10 -18.19
N GLY A 132 -23.79 -17.14 -18.98
CA GLY A 132 -23.66 -15.71 -18.68
C GLY A 132 -22.38 -15.06 -19.18
N LYS A 133 -21.68 -15.64 -20.14
CA LYS A 133 -20.48 -15.05 -20.77
C LYS A 133 -20.80 -13.94 -21.80
N GLU A 134 -22.05 -13.79 -22.15
CA GLU A 134 -22.54 -12.83 -23.16
C GLU A 134 -22.51 -11.38 -22.66
N SER A 135 -22.28 -11.14 -21.37
CA SER A 135 -22.23 -9.80 -20.79
C SER A 135 -21.12 -9.67 -19.77
N THR A 136 -20.56 -8.46 -19.69
CA THR A 136 -19.47 -8.10 -18.79
C THR A 136 -19.97 -7.07 -17.79
N ASP A 137 -20.02 -7.42 -16.49
CA ASP A 137 -20.43 -6.56 -15.38
C ASP A 137 -19.24 -6.25 -14.47
N ILE A 138 -18.45 -5.25 -14.87
CA ILE A 138 -17.26 -4.82 -14.17
C ILE A 138 -17.63 -4.20 -12.81
N GLU A 139 -18.74 -3.48 -12.75
CA GLU A 139 -19.21 -2.85 -11.51
C GLU A 139 -19.42 -3.88 -10.40
N SER A 140 -20.18 -4.95 -10.71
CA SER A 140 -20.45 -6.03 -9.76
C SER A 140 -19.17 -6.76 -9.36
N ALA A 141 -18.23 -6.94 -10.29
CA ALA A 141 -16.95 -7.58 -10.01
C ALA A 141 -16.11 -6.77 -9.01
N ILE A 142 -15.99 -5.46 -9.22
CA ILE A 142 -15.26 -4.56 -8.31
C ILE A 142 -15.92 -4.51 -6.94
N LYS A 143 -17.24 -4.39 -6.86
CA LYS A 143 -17.98 -4.40 -5.58
C LYS A 143 -17.78 -5.71 -4.82
N SER A 144 -17.86 -6.84 -5.49
CA SER A 144 -17.62 -8.15 -4.89
C SER A 144 -16.19 -8.27 -4.36
N ALA A 145 -15.20 -7.92 -5.16
CA ALA A 145 -13.79 -7.94 -4.76
C ALA A 145 -13.51 -7.02 -3.57
N ALA A 146 -14.14 -5.86 -3.50
CA ALA A 146 -13.95 -4.93 -2.39
C ALA A 146 -14.34 -5.53 -1.03
N THR A 147 -15.23 -6.52 -0.99
CA THR A 147 -15.64 -7.21 0.25
C THR A 147 -14.64 -8.26 0.74
N ILE A 148 -13.71 -8.69 -0.11
CA ILE A 148 -12.78 -9.80 0.18
C ILE A 148 -11.54 -9.31 0.96
N TYR A 149 -11.25 -8.00 0.95
CA TYR A 149 -10.05 -7.47 1.57
C TYR A 149 -10.00 -7.61 3.09
N ASP A 150 -8.83 -7.97 3.60
CA ASP A 150 -8.53 -7.90 5.03
C ASP A 150 -8.40 -6.44 5.51
N LYS A 151 -8.80 -6.20 6.78
CA LYS A 151 -8.87 -4.83 7.35
C LYS A 151 -7.54 -4.12 7.49
N ASN A 152 -6.42 -4.85 7.59
CA ASN A 152 -5.11 -4.30 7.94
C ASN A 152 -4.04 -4.47 6.86
N THR A 153 -4.44 -4.58 5.59
CA THR A 153 -3.52 -4.70 4.45
C THR A 153 -3.63 -3.50 3.52
N ASN A 154 -2.60 -3.25 2.72
CA ASN A 154 -2.72 -2.37 1.59
C ASN A 154 -3.55 -3.07 0.52
N LYS A 155 -4.51 -2.35 -0.04
CA LYS A 155 -5.50 -2.94 -0.95
C LYS A 155 -5.14 -2.59 -2.39
N ARG A 156 -4.84 -3.61 -3.18
CA ARG A 156 -4.56 -3.47 -4.61
C ARG A 156 -5.51 -4.35 -5.39
N MET A 157 -6.10 -3.81 -6.42
CA MET A 157 -6.99 -4.50 -7.35
C MET A 157 -6.43 -4.40 -8.75
N VAL A 158 -6.34 -5.52 -9.46
CA VAL A 158 -5.88 -5.60 -10.84
C VAL A 158 -7.05 -6.07 -11.69
N LEU A 159 -7.62 -5.17 -12.49
CA LEU A 159 -8.69 -5.46 -13.43
C LEU A 159 -8.09 -5.85 -14.76
N MET A 160 -8.34 -7.06 -15.21
CA MET A 160 -7.87 -7.62 -16.48
C MET A 160 -9.08 -7.82 -17.40
N THR A 161 -9.24 -6.93 -18.37
CA THR A 161 -10.41 -6.85 -19.25
C THR A 161 -10.01 -6.22 -20.59
N ASP A 162 -10.79 -6.44 -21.63
CA ASP A 162 -10.70 -5.70 -22.88
C ASP A 162 -11.43 -4.35 -22.85
N GLY A 163 -12.00 -4.00 -21.70
CA GLY A 163 -12.70 -2.74 -21.47
C GLY A 163 -14.13 -2.67 -22.03
N GLN A 164 -14.65 -3.74 -22.58
CA GLN A 164 -16.01 -3.78 -23.13
C GLN A 164 -17.03 -4.06 -22.01
N GLU A 165 -17.35 -3.04 -21.20
CA GLU A 165 -18.42 -3.14 -20.23
C GLU A 165 -19.78 -3.08 -20.94
N THR A 166 -20.58 -4.15 -20.78
CA THR A 166 -21.93 -4.23 -21.35
C THR A 166 -23.01 -3.97 -20.30
N LYS A 167 -22.65 -3.99 -19.01
CA LYS A 167 -23.57 -3.82 -17.90
C LYS A 167 -22.86 -3.20 -16.70
N GLY A 168 -23.49 -2.19 -16.09
CA GLY A 168 -22.95 -1.49 -14.92
C GLY A 168 -22.43 -0.09 -15.24
N ASP A 169 -21.82 0.57 -14.25
CA ASP A 169 -21.20 1.89 -14.36
C ASP A 169 -19.96 1.96 -13.46
N VAL A 170 -18.81 1.64 -14.03
CA VAL A 170 -17.52 1.67 -13.32
C VAL A 170 -17.16 3.07 -12.82
N VAL A 171 -17.59 4.13 -13.53
CA VAL A 171 -17.25 5.51 -13.16
C VAL A 171 -17.84 5.87 -11.80
N SER A 172 -19.02 5.31 -11.46
CA SER A 172 -19.67 5.52 -10.17
C SER A 172 -18.84 5.00 -8.97
N LEU A 173 -17.96 4.02 -9.21
CA LEU A 173 -17.18 3.36 -8.15
C LEU A 173 -15.96 4.15 -7.69
N ARG A 174 -15.57 5.21 -8.41
CA ARG A 174 -14.39 6.01 -8.09
C ARG A 174 -14.37 6.50 -6.64
N ASN A 175 -15.50 6.96 -6.13
CA ASN A 175 -15.60 7.46 -4.77
C ASN A 175 -15.48 6.34 -3.73
N MET A 176 -16.05 5.17 -4.02
CA MET A 176 -15.96 3.98 -3.18
C MET A 176 -14.50 3.49 -3.09
N LEU A 177 -13.84 3.31 -4.23
CA LEU A 177 -12.44 2.88 -4.28
C LEU A 177 -11.52 3.83 -3.50
N LYS A 178 -11.76 5.14 -3.61
CA LYS A 178 -11.00 6.17 -2.89
C LYS A 178 -11.27 6.12 -1.39
N SER A 179 -12.53 5.98 -0.96
CA SER A 179 -12.89 5.90 0.47
C SER A 179 -12.31 4.65 1.14
N ASP A 180 -12.28 3.54 0.43
CA ASP A 180 -11.77 2.26 0.92
C ASP A 180 -10.26 2.10 0.75
N SER A 181 -9.59 3.15 0.20
CA SER A 181 -8.14 3.17 -0.07
C SER A 181 -7.70 2.00 -0.95
N ILE A 182 -8.51 1.65 -1.96
CA ILE A 182 -8.21 0.60 -2.93
C ILE A 182 -7.50 1.21 -4.14
N SER A 183 -6.30 0.72 -4.44
CA SER A 183 -5.57 1.07 -5.66
C SER A 183 -6.01 0.16 -6.80
N LEU A 184 -6.66 0.72 -7.82
CA LEU A 184 -7.09 -0.01 -9.01
C LEU A 184 -6.07 0.16 -10.14
N LEU A 185 -5.59 -0.95 -10.66
CA LEU A 185 -4.75 -1.05 -11.87
C LEU A 185 -5.56 -1.75 -12.95
N VAL A 186 -5.49 -1.26 -14.17
CA VAL A 186 -6.16 -1.88 -15.32
C VAL A 186 -5.10 -2.49 -16.23
N TYR A 187 -5.27 -3.76 -16.53
CA TYR A 187 -4.44 -4.52 -17.49
C TYR A 187 -5.31 -4.83 -18.71
N ASP A 188 -4.98 -4.19 -19.82
CA ASP A 188 -5.66 -4.37 -21.10
C ASP A 188 -5.24 -5.70 -21.73
N ILE A 189 -6.22 -6.51 -22.11
CA ILE A 189 -6.05 -7.84 -22.73
C ILE A 189 -6.54 -7.90 -24.17
N SER A 190 -6.88 -6.74 -24.77
CA SER A 190 -7.31 -6.64 -26.17
C SER A 190 -6.25 -7.08 -27.18
#